data_358fb4f90f2daf6dd4942a76757243ab
#
_entry.id   358fb4f90f2daf6dd4942a76757243ab
#
_cell.length_a   1.000
_cell.length_b   1.000
_cell.length_c   1.000
_cell.angle_alpha   90.00
_cell.angle_beta   90.00
_cell.angle_gamma   90.00
#
_symmetry.space_group_name_H-M   'P 1'
#
loop_
_entity.id
_entity.type
_entity.pdbx_description
1 polymer ?
#
loop_
_entity_poly.entity_id
_entity_poly.type
_entity_poly.pdbx_seq_one_letter_code
_entity_poly.pdbx_strand_id
1 'polypeptide(L)'
;MLKNRKSIWINRAELNTEEMGRIATEHSLSYPFAAILAKRGITSEQTNGFLFGDVMFDPALLPDMEKGCQYLRLAAEKGEKVAIVNDYDVDGVTSGTIMKELLQFLGAEVYVFAPDRDIDGYGISIRLIDEAISHGCRTIVTTDNGISAAEQIAYAKQNGCVVVVTDHHEVPYTEKDGRKEYVYPPADAIINQKRPDSIYPFRDICGAMVAYKVAQFIFNQIRPKQGQMLLDRWSELAGIGTVCDVMPLVSENRSIVKKTIEKLRNGSSYIGLRQLLKVQNISPEKTSSYTIGYTIGPCINACSRMYGNVDLAMNLLSEKDFLKAEKIAQKLKAT
;
A
#
# COMPACT_ATOMS: atom_id res chain seq x y z
N MET A 1 -7.74 37.09 -30.20
CA MET A 1 -6.34 37.44 -30.13
C MET A 1 -5.69 36.74 -28.96
N LEU A 2 -5.06 35.59 -29.16
CA LEU A 2 -4.23 34.94 -28.17
C LEU A 2 -2.90 35.72 -28.02
N LYS A 3 -2.76 36.43 -26.90
CA LYS A 3 -1.51 37.08 -26.57
C LYS A 3 -0.43 35.98 -26.46
N ASN A 4 0.65 36.13 -27.27
CA ASN A 4 1.88 35.37 -27.19
C ASN A 4 2.41 35.43 -25.74
N ARG A 5 2.06 34.44 -24.89
CA ARG A 5 2.74 34.24 -23.61
C ARG A 5 4.10 33.64 -23.94
N LYS A 6 5.17 34.44 -23.84
CA LYS A 6 6.53 33.91 -23.87
C LYS A 6 6.70 32.96 -22.72
N SER A 7 6.85 31.66 -23.01
CA SER A 7 7.21 30.68 -21.99
C SER A 7 8.62 30.95 -21.51
N ILE A 8 8.79 31.13 -20.21
CA ILE A 8 10.12 31.28 -19.58
C ILE A 8 10.54 29.91 -19.07
N TRP A 9 11.66 29.42 -19.55
CA TRP A 9 12.27 28.19 -19.05
C TRP A 9 13.11 28.53 -17.82
N ILE A 10 12.79 27.94 -16.67
CA ILE A 10 13.51 28.10 -15.43
C ILE A 10 14.17 26.78 -15.07
N ASN A 11 15.47 26.77 -14.84
CA ASN A 11 16.16 25.62 -14.26
C ASN A 11 15.70 25.42 -12.80
N ARG A 12 15.13 24.26 -12.48
CA ARG A 12 14.64 23.94 -11.12
C ARG A 12 15.77 23.61 -10.14
N ALA A 13 16.90 23.13 -10.63
CA ALA A 13 18.03 22.74 -9.82
C ALA A 13 19.33 23.04 -10.56
N GLU A 14 20.38 23.36 -9.83
CA GLU A 14 21.73 23.42 -10.38
C GLU A 14 22.17 22.03 -10.83
N LEU A 15 22.91 21.97 -11.93
CA LEU A 15 23.44 20.73 -12.45
C LEU A 15 24.79 20.45 -11.78
N ASN A 16 24.85 19.35 -11.03
CA ASN A 16 26.14 18.81 -10.60
C ASN A 16 26.84 18.16 -11.81
N THR A 17 27.74 18.90 -12.43
CA THR A 17 28.44 18.48 -13.66
C THR A 17 29.42 17.35 -13.42
N GLU A 18 30.02 17.25 -12.22
CA GLU A 18 30.91 16.17 -11.85
C GLU A 18 30.10 14.84 -11.75
N GLU A 19 29.01 14.86 -11.01
CA GLU A 19 28.14 13.69 -10.87
C GLU A 19 27.52 13.26 -12.20
N MET A 20 27.10 14.23 -13.03
CA MET A 20 26.65 13.96 -14.41
C MET A 20 27.73 13.25 -15.22
N GLY A 21 28.98 13.71 -15.13
CA GLY A 21 30.13 13.09 -15.82
C GLY A 21 30.37 11.65 -15.36
N ARG A 22 30.32 11.41 -14.04
CA ARG A 22 30.44 10.06 -13.47
C ARG A 22 29.31 9.13 -13.97
N ILE A 23 28.07 9.58 -13.87
CA ILE A 23 26.90 8.82 -14.34
C ILE A 23 27.04 8.49 -15.84
N ALA A 24 27.41 9.46 -16.68
CA ALA A 24 27.57 9.24 -18.11
C ALA A 24 28.65 8.19 -18.42
N THR A 25 29.79 8.30 -17.76
CA THR A 25 30.96 7.45 -18.03
C THR A 25 30.81 6.06 -17.46
N GLU A 26 30.46 5.94 -16.17
CA GLU A 26 30.39 4.66 -15.46
C GLU A 26 29.24 3.77 -15.95
N HIS A 27 28.12 4.39 -16.40
CA HIS A 27 26.93 3.66 -16.87
C HIS A 27 26.71 3.69 -18.38
N SER A 28 27.67 4.24 -19.16
CA SER A 28 27.58 4.34 -20.62
C SER A 28 26.28 5.05 -21.07
N LEU A 29 25.86 6.09 -20.36
CA LEU A 29 24.68 6.88 -20.66
C LEU A 29 25.01 8.16 -21.43
N SER A 30 24.04 8.62 -22.24
CA SER A 30 24.21 9.93 -22.90
C SER A 30 24.22 11.06 -21.87
N TYR A 31 25.02 12.11 -22.15
CA TYR A 31 25.10 13.30 -21.27
C TYR A 31 23.73 13.92 -20.92
N PRO A 32 22.77 14.10 -21.87
CA PRO A 32 21.45 14.62 -21.54
C PRO A 32 20.69 13.73 -20.55
N PHE A 33 20.83 12.41 -20.67
CA PHE A 33 20.17 11.47 -19.76
C PHE A 33 20.82 11.47 -18.38
N ALA A 34 22.16 11.46 -18.33
CA ALA A 34 22.91 11.60 -17.09
C ALA A 34 22.60 12.94 -16.37
N ALA A 35 22.44 14.04 -17.11
CA ALA A 35 22.05 15.33 -16.57
C ALA A 35 20.65 15.28 -15.91
N ILE A 36 19.71 14.55 -16.49
CA ILE A 36 18.36 14.37 -15.90
C ILE A 36 18.47 13.59 -14.58
N LEU A 37 19.27 12.53 -14.53
CA LEU A 37 19.48 11.75 -13.31
C LEU A 37 20.15 12.59 -12.22
N ALA A 38 21.25 13.26 -12.53
CA ALA A 38 21.96 14.14 -11.59
C ALA A 38 21.05 15.26 -11.04
N LYS A 39 20.23 15.90 -11.90
CA LYS A 39 19.24 16.91 -11.47
C LYS A 39 18.13 16.36 -10.57
N ARG A 40 17.88 15.07 -10.63
CA ARG A 40 16.95 14.37 -9.73
C ARG A 40 17.61 13.92 -8.43
N GLY A 41 18.90 14.22 -8.23
CA GLY A 41 19.67 13.80 -7.08
C GLY A 41 20.05 12.32 -7.09
N ILE A 42 19.94 11.64 -8.24
CA ILE A 42 20.39 10.26 -8.40
C ILE A 42 21.90 10.26 -8.59
N THR A 43 22.63 9.59 -7.71
CA THR A 43 24.09 9.45 -7.82
C THR A 43 24.49 8.32 -8.75
N SER A 44 25.78 8.27 -9.13
CA SER A 44 26.31 7.19 -9.97
C SER A 44 26.06 5.83 -9.31
N GLU A 45 26.33 5.70 -8.01
CA GLU A 45 26.09 4.48 -7.25
C GLU A 45 24.61 4.02 -7.26
N GLN A 46 23.68 4.98 -7.29
CA GLN A 46 22.24 4.73 -7.30
C GLN A 46 21.69 4.45 -8.69
N THR A 47 22.42 4.82 -9.76
CA THR A 47 21.92 4.83 -11.14
C THR A 47 21.46 3.46 -11.59
N ASN A 48 22.24 2.40 -11.39
CA ASN A 48 21.85 1.05 -11.77
C ASN A 48 20.63 0.56 -10.97
N GLY A 49 20.60 0.80 -9.66
CA GLY A 49 19.43 0.50 -8.82
C GLY A 49 18.18 1.25 -9.28
N PHE A 50 18.31 2.52 -9.63
CA PHE A 50 17.20 3.34 -10.10
C PHE A 50 16.67 2.90 -11.48
N LEU A 51 17.55 2.58 -12.42
CA LEU A 51 17.14 2.20 -13.79
C LEU A 51 16.71 0.76 -13.92
N PHE A 52 17.44 -0.18 -13.33
CA PHE A 52 17.34 -1.61 -13.59
C PHE A 52 17.14 -2.45 -12.32
N GLY A 53 17.51 -1.93 -11.15
CA GLY A 53 17.54 -2.68 -9.91
C GLY A 53 16.17 -3.13 -9.42
N ASP A 54 16.18 -4.21 -8.67
CA ASP A 54 15.07 -4.74 -7.90
C ASP A 54 15.41 -4.57 -6.42
N VAL A 55 15.18 -3.36 -5.92
CA VAL A 55 15.47 -2.99 -4.52
C VAL A 55 14.29 -3.39 -3.66
N MET A 56 14.52 -4.27 -2.69
CA MET A 56 13.54 -4.63 -1.66
C MET A 56 14.27 -4.85 -0.34
N PHE A 57 13.85 -4.13 0.70
CA PHE A 57 14.46 -4.28 2.03
C PHE A 57 13.82 -5.43 2.81
N ASP A 58 14.60 -5.97 3.76
CA ASP A 58 14.14 -7.06 4.62
C ASP A 58 12.95 -6.58 5.48
N PRO A 59 11.78 -7.25 5.40
CA PRO A 59 10.62 -6.91 6.23
C PRO A 59 10.89 -7.01 7.72
N ALA A 60 11.85 -7.80 8.17
CA ALA A 60 12.23 -7.93 9.59
C ALA A 60 12.75 -6.62 10.21
N LEU A 61 13.15 -5.64 9.38
CA LEU A 61 13.62 -4.34 9.86
C LEU A 61 12.47 -3.40 10.27
N LEU A 62 11.22 -3.74 9.94
CA LEU A 62 10.05 -2.97 10.39
C LEU A 62 9.81 -3.20 11.89
N PRO A 63 9.53 -2.15 12.67
CA PRO A 63 9.24 -2.28 14.09
C PRO A 63 8.05 -3.23 14.33
N ASP A 64 8.10 -3.98 15.42
CA ASP A 64 7.08 -4.95 15.85
C ASP A 64 6.66 -5.99 14.78
N MET A 65 7.41 -6.14 13.68
CA MET A 65 7.07 -7.07 12.58
C MET A 65 6.91 -8.50 13.10
N GLU A 66 7.89 -9.01 13.85
CA GLU A 66 7.83 -10.37 14.40
C GLU A 66 6.65 -10.55 15.35
N LYS A 67 6.48 -9.58 16.27
CA LYS A 67 5.40 -9.61 17.27
C LYS A 67 4.02 -9.56 16.64
N GLY A 68 3.80 -8.63 15.69
CA GLY A 68 2.53 -8.52 14.97
C GLY A 68 2.21 -9.76 14.15
N CYS A 69 3.18 -10.27 13.40
CA CYS A 69 3.03 -11.51 12.63
C CYS A 69 2.75 -12.74 13.51
N GLN A 70 3.32 -12.79 14.71
CA GLN A 70 3.02 -13.86 15.67
C GLN A 70 1.54 -13.84 16.10
N TYR A 71 0.98 -12.68 16.45
CA TYR A 71 -0.44 -12.58 16.80
C TYR A 71 -1.35 -13.01 15.64
N LEU A 72 -1.07 -12.52 14.43
CA LEU A 72 -1.87 -12.87 13.25
C LEU A 72 -1.81 -14.36 12.91
N ARG A 73 -0.63 -14.96 13.00
CA ARG A 73 -0.46 -16.41 12.80
C ARG A 73 -1.17 -17.24 13.86
N LEU A 74 -1.05 -16.87 15.14
CA LEU A 74 -1.71 -17.58 16.24
C LEU A 74 -3.25 -17.54 16.09
N ALA A 75 -3.82 -16.40 15.69
CA ALA A 75 -5.23 -16.29 15.41
C ALA A 75 -5.65 -17.22 14.25
N ALA A 76 -4.87 -17.22 13.15
CA ALA A 76 -5.14 -18.09 12.01
C ALA A 76 -5.00 -19.59 12.32
N GLU A 77 -3.94 -20.00 13.05
CA GLU A 77 -3.69 -21.37 13.46
C GLU A 77 -4.81 -21.93 14.36
N LYS A 78 -5.45 -21.07 15.15
CA LYS A 78 -6.61 -21.43 15.96
C LYS A 78 -7.94 -21.39 15.22
N GLY A 79 -7.96 -20.97 13.95
CA GLY A 79 -9.18 -20.74 13.18
C GLY A 79 -10.06 -19.62 13.75
N GLU A 80 -9.45 -18.64 14.43
CA GLU A 80 -10.18 -17.51 15.01
C GLU A 80 -10.75 -16.58 13.93
N LYS A 81 -11.83 -15.89 14.29
CA LYS A 81 -12.38 -14.80 13.48
C LYS A 81 -11.53 -13.56 13.64
N VAL A 82 -10.99 -13.07 12.53
CA VAL A 82 -10.14 -11.88 12.48
C VAL A 82 -10.85 -10.76 11.76
N ALA A 83 -10.93 -9.60 12.38
CA ALA A 83 -11.40 -8.38 11.75
C ALA A 83 -10.23 -7.63 11.10
N ILE A 84 -10.36 -7.29 9.83
CA ILE A 84 -9.51 -6.32 9.15
C ILE A 84 -10.27 -5.01 9.10
N VAL A 85 -9.69 -3.93 9.62
CA VAL A 85 -10.22 -2.57 9.47
C VAL A 85 -9.28 -1.80 8.55
N ASN A 86 -9.67 -1.67 7.28
CA ASN A 86 -8.90 -0.93 6.29
C ASN A 86 -9.41 0.51 6.12
N ASP A 87 -8.58 1.39 5.55
CA ASP A 87 -9.08 2.69 5.11
C ASP A 87 -9.92 2.56 3.83
N TYR A 88 -10.66 3.60 3.50
CA TYR A 88 -11.65 3.61 2.41
C TYR A 88 -11.06 3.94 1.03
N ASP A 89 -9.82 4.36 0.91
CA ASP A 89 -9.19 4.72 -0.36
C ASP A 89 -8.49 3.52 -1.03
N VAL A 90 -7.78 3.76 -2.13
CA VAL A 90 -7.11 2.69 -2.90
C VAL A 90 -6.04 1.98 -2.07
N ASP A 91 -5.28 2.72 -1.26
CA ASP A 91 -4.23 2.10 -0.44
C ASP A 91 -4.85 1.22 0.65
N GLY A 92 -5.92 1.72 1.32
CA GLY A 92 -6.71 0.93 2.26
C GLY A 92 -7.34 -0.31 1.62
N VAL A 93 -7.95 -0.19 0.43
CA VAL A 93 -8.55 -1.32 -0.30
C VAL A 93 -7.51 -2.35 -0.72
N THR A 94 -6.35 -1.91 -1.22
CA THR A 94 -5.29 -2.83 -1.68
C THR A 94 -4.57 -3.48 -0.50
N SER A 95 -4.27 -2.75 0.56
CA SER A 95 -3.69 -3.29 1.80
C SER A 95 -4.63 -4.28 2.49
N GLY A 96 -5.91 -3.93 2.61
CA GLY A 96 -6.95 -4.80 3.16
C GLY A 96 -7.13 -6.08 2.34
N THR A 97 -7.05 -6.00 1.01
CA THR A 97 -7.13 -7.18 0.14
C THR A 97 -5.93 -8.10 0.32
N ILE A 98 -4.70 -7.57 0.40
CA ILE A 98 -3.49 -8.36 0.67
C ILE A 98 -3.62 -9.06 2.02
N MET A 99 -4.00 -8.34 3.06
CA MET A 99 -4.14 -8.87 4.42
C MET A 99 -5.23 -9.96 4.49
N LYS A 100 -6.38 -9.74 3.83
CA LYS A 100 -7.47 -10.71 3.73
C LYS A 100 -7.01 -12.01 3.07
N GLU A 101 -6.40 -11.92 1.88
CA GLU A 101 -5.94 -13.12 1.17
C GLU A 101 -4.85 -13.86 1.97
N LEU A 102 -3.96 -13.14 2.65
CA LEU A 102 -2.94 -13.71 3.53
C LEU A 102 -3.56 -14.47 4.71
N LEU A 103 -4.45 -13.83 5.47
CA LEU A 103 -5.05 -14.44 6.66
C LEU A 103 -5.96 -15.62 6.31
N GLN A 104 -6.69 -15.53 5.20
CA GLN A 104 -7.47 -16.67 4.68
C GLN A 104 -6.56 -17.82 4.25
N PHE A 105 -5.41 -17.54 3.61
CA PHE A 105 -4.42 -18.56 3.26
C PHE A 105 -3.86 -19.24 4.51
N LEU A 106 -3.69 -18.52 5.60
CA LEU A 106 -3.23 -19.06 6.89
C LEU A 106 -4.30 -19.82 7.68
N GLY A 107 -5.57 -19.76 7.27
CA GLY A 107 -6.68 -20.51 7.88
C GLY A 107 -7.62 -19.70 8.77
N ALA A 108 -7.47 -18.38 8.85
CA ALA A 108 -8.39 -17.52 9.60
C ALA A 108 -9.75 -17.35 8.90
N GLU A 109 -10.83 -17.22 9.67
CA GLU A 109 -12.09 -16.67 9.18
C GLU A 109 -12.03 -15.15 9.22
N VAL A 110 -12.11 -14.48 8.06
CA VAL A 110 -11.81 -13.06 7.94
C VAL A 110 -13.04 -12.23 7.62
N TYR A 111 -13.25 -11.21 8.42
CA TYR A 111 -14.23 -10.14 8.22
C TYR A 111 -13.52 -8.83 7.89
N VAL A 112 -14.00 -8.10 6.90
CA VAL A 112 -13.40 -6.82 6.49
C VAL A 112 -14.39 -5.71 6.76
N PHE A 113 -13.91 -4.67 7.42
CA PHE A 113 -14.65 -3.47 7.75
C PHE A 113 -13.89 -2.26 7.21
N ALA A 114 -14.63 -1.30 6.67
CA ALA A 114 -14.08 -0.01 6.27
C ALA A 114 -14.92 1.11 6.87
N PRO A 115 -14.32 2.24 7.23
CA PRO A 115 -15.07 3.38 7.73
C PRO A 115 -15.97 3.96 6.64
N ASP A 116 -17.18 4.34 7.03
CA ASP A 116 -18.00 5.24 6.25
C ASP A 116 -17.50 6.66 6.47
N ARG A 117 -17.11 7.34 5.39
CA ARG A 117 -16.48 8.65 5.46
C ARG A 117 -17.32 9.70 6.18
N ASP A 118 -18.64 9.64 6.02
CA ASP A 118 -19.56 10.62 6.56
C ASP A 118 -19.99 10.30 8.01
N ILE A 119 -19.94 9.02 8.39
CA ILE A 119 -20.36 8.54 9.73
C ILE A 119 -19.17 8.35 10.66
N ASP A 120 -18.12 7.67 10.19
CA ASP A 120 -16.98 7.27 11.03
C ASP A 120 -15.81 8.25 10.94
N GLY A 121 -15.73 8.99 9.83
CA GLY A 121 -14.55 9.78 9.49
C GLY A 121 -13.43 8.92 8.93
N TYR A 122 -12.21 9.07 9.46
CA TYR A 122 -11.03 8.38 8.99
C TYR A 122 -10.63 7.23 9.93
N GLY A 123 -10.35 6.06 9.35
CA GLY A 123 -9.76 4.93 10.04
C GLY A 123 -10.70 4.18 10.98
N ILE A 124 -10.13 3.45 11.93
CA ILE A 124 -10.88 2.61 12.86
C ILE A 124 -11.75 3.45 13.81
N SER A 125 -13.04 3.10 13.92
CA SER A 125 -14.02 3.74 14.81
C SER A 125 -14.54 2.76 15.86
N ILE A 126 -15.17 3.29 16.94
CA ILE A 126 -15.82 2.47 17.97
C ILE A 126 -16.95 1.63 17.34
N ARG A 127 -17.72 2.19 16.40
CA ARG A 127 -18.76 1.46 15.67
C ARG A 127 -18.21 0.22 14.96
N LEU A 128 -17.08 0.35 14.26
CA LEU A 128 -16.46 -0.77 13.56
C LEU A 128 -15.91 -1.83 14.53
N ILE A 129 -15.40 -1.40 15.69
CA ILE A 129 -14.95 -2.31 16.75
C ILE A 129 -16.13 -3.09 17.31
N ASP A 130 -17.24 -2.44 17.62
CA ASP A 130 -18.46 -3.09 18.12
C ASP A 130 -19.02 -4.08 17.09
N GLU A 131 -19.02 -3.70 15.81
CA GLU A 131 -19.42 -4.55 14.71
C GLU A 131 -18.51 -5.79 14.60
N ALA A 132 -17.20 -5.63 14.67
CA ALA A 132 -16.24 -6.73 14.68
C ALA A 132 -16.46 -7.68 15.87
N ILE A 133 -16.67 -7.14 17.06
CA ILE A 133 -16.95 -7.91 18.28
C ILE A 133 -18.28 -8.68 18.14
N SER A 134 -19.31 -8.07 17.56
CA SER A 134 -20.62 -8.71 17.32
C SER A 134 -20.53 -9.91 16.39
N HIS A 135 -19.58 -9.88 15.42
CA HIS A 135 -19.26 -11.01 14.56
C HIS A 135 -18.41 -12.08 15.24
N GLY A 136 -17.99 -11.84 16.49
CA GLY A 136 -17.16 -12.75 17.29
C GLY A 136 -15.67 -12.61 17.02
N CYS A 137 -15.23 -11.55 16.36
CA CYS A 137 -13.81 -11.26 16.17
C CYS A 137 -13.17 -10.87 17.51
N ARG A 138 -12.01 -11.45 17.80
CA ARG A 138 -11.19 -11.12 18.98
C ARG A 138 -9.81 -10.63 18.61
N THR A 139 -9.41 -10.78 17.37
CA THR A 139 -8.21 -10.21 16.79
C THR A 139 -8.63 -9.18 15.74
N ILE A 140 -8.14 -7.96 15.89
CA ILE A 140 -8.36 -6.84 14.97
C ILE A 140 -7.00 -6.46 14.37
N VAL A 141 -6.91 -6.39 13.05
CA VAL A 141 -5.77 -5.81 12.35
C VAL A 141 -6.22 -4.60 11.55
N THR A 142 -5.56 -3.46 11.76
CA THR A 142 -5.78 -2.29 10.91
C THR A 142 -4.84 -2.33 9.72
N THR A 143 -5.28 -1.84 8.58
CA THR A 143 -4.44 -1.69 7.39
C THR A 143 -4.60 -0.27 6.84
N ASP A 144 -3.46 0.44 6.71
CA ASP A 144 -3.42 1.82 6.23
C ASP A 144 -4.10 2.82 7.17
N ASN A 145 -4.24 2.48 8.43
CA ASN A 145 -4.76 3.35 9.49
C ASN A 145 -4.39 2.80 10.87
N GLY A 146 -4.74 3.55 11.90
CA GLY A 146 -4.68 3.09 13.29
C GLY A 146 -3.61 3.76 14.15
N ILE A 147 -2.53 4.31 13.57
CA ILE A 147 -1.45 4.93 14.36
C ILE A 147 -1.94 6.11 15.21
N SER A 148 -2.97 6.81 14.77
CA SER A 148 -3.56 7.95 15.47
C SER A 148 -4.81 7.60 16.30
N ALA A 149 -5.23 6.33 16.32
CA ALA A 149 -6.49 5.88 16.91
C ALA A 149 -6.33 5.39 18.36
N ALA A 150 -5.68 6.19 19.22
CA ALA A 150 -5.35 5.79 20.59
C ALA A 150 -6.61 5.44 21.43
N GLU A 151 -7.66 6.25 21.36
CA GLU A 151 -8.91 6.05 22.11
C GLU A 151 -9.66 4.81 21.63
N GLN A 152 -9.79 4.65 20.31
CA GLN A 152 -10.49 3.54 19.69
C GLN A 152 -9.79 2.20 20.00
N ILE A 153 -8.46 2.19 19.89
CA ILE A 153 -7.69 0.97 20.20
C ILE A 153 -7.73 0.68 21.71
N ALA A 154 -7.70 1.70 22.58
CA ALA A 154 -7.91 1.50 24.01
C ALA A 154 -9.28 0.86 24.29
N TYR A 155 -10.33 1.29 23.61
CA TYR A 155 -11.66 0.69 23.70
C TYR A 155 -11.66 -0.78 23.25
N ALA A 156 -11.04 -1.10 22.12
CA ALA A 156 -10.91 -2.49 21.66
C ALA A 156 -10.18 -3.37 22.71
N LYS A 157 -9.11 -2.84 23.30
CA LYS A 157 -8.34 -3.53 24.34
C LYS A 157 -9.17 -3.77 25.62
N GLN A 158 -9.96 -2.78 26.05
CA GLN A 158 -10.87 -2.93 27.20
C GLN A 158 -11.94 -4.01 26.96
N ASN A 159 -12.32 -4.24 25.70
CA ASN A 159 -13.24 -5.30 25.29
C ASN A 159 -12.54 -6.64 25.01
N GLY A 160 -11.28 -6.80 25.40
CA GLY A 160 -10.53 -8.04 25.32
C GLY A 160 -10.03 -8.41 23.92
N CYS A 161 -9.96 -7.46 22.99
CA CYS A 161 -9.42 -7.69 21.66
C CYS A 161 -7.88 -7.64 21.66
N VAL A 162 -7.26 -8.47 20.84
CA VAL A 162 -5.88 -8.31 20.36
C VAL A 162 -5.90 -7.34 19.18
N VAL A 163 -5.04 -6.32 19.20
CA VAL A 163 -4.99 -5.32 18.14
C VAL A 163 -3.60 -5.23 17.54
N VAL A 164 -3.49 -5.45 16.24
CA VAL A 164 -2.27 -5.27 15.45
C VAL A 164 -2.48 -4.09 14.50
N VAL A 165 -1.68 -3.04 14.63
CA VAL A 165 -1.71 -1.89 13.72
C VAL A 165 -0.69 -2.12 12.60
N THR A 166 -1.14 -2.05 11.33
CA THR A 166 -0.26 -1.94 10.17
C THR A 166 -0.57 -0.63 9.46
N ASP A 167 0.35 0.33 9.55
CA ASP A 167 0.12 1.70 9.10
C ASP A 167 1.42 2.31 8.57
N HIS A 168 1.31 3.40 7.82
CA HIS A 168 2.45 4.13 7.26
C HIS A 168 2.38 5.64 7.52
N HIS A 169 1.33 6.10 8.19
CA HIS A 169 1.14 7.51 8.54
C HIS A 169 2.12 7.95 9.63
N GLU A 170 2.32 9.28 9.73
CA GLU A 170 3.19 9.87 10.76
C GLU A 170 2.68 9.56 12.16
N VAL A 171 3.59 9.21 13.05
CA VAL A 171 3.26 8.99 14.46
C VAL A 171 2.90 10.33 15.10
N PRO A 172 1.71 10.47 15.69
CA PRO A 172 1.33 11.68 16.41
C PRO A 172 2.32 12.02 17.54
N TYR A 173 2.57 13.29 17.77
CA TYR A 173 3.41 13.74 18.86
C TYR A 173 2.87 15.03 19.49
N THR A 174 3.23 15.25 20.75
CA THR A 174 3.09 16.53 21.43
C THR A 174 4.47 17.17 21.60
N GLU A 175 4.53 18.48 21.63
CA GLU A 175 5.78 19.18 21.95
C GLU A 175 5.77 19.57 23.43
N LYS A 176 6.77 19.12 24.17
CA LYS A 176 6.99 19.46 25.57
C LYS A 176 8.45 19.82 25.78
N ASP A 177 8.69 21.02 26.30
CA ASP A 177 10.04 21.54 26.57
C ASP A 177 10.97 21.48 25.34
N GLY A 178 10.42 21.73 24.13
CA GLY A 178 11.14 21.69 22.85
C GLY A 178 11.50 20.28 22.38
N ARG A 179 10.91 19.24 22.98
CA ARG A 179 11.09 17.83 22.59
C ARG A 179 9.76 17.24 22.12
N LYS A 180 9.85 16.34 21.13
CA LYS A 180 8.69 15.56 20.66
C LYS A 180 8.46 14.39 21.59
N GLU A 181 7.28 14.30 22.17
CA GLU A 181 6.77 13.13 22.88
C GLU A 181 5.77 12.43 21.96
N TYR A 182 6.14 11.26 21.44
CA TYR A 182 5.32 10.49 20.49
C TYR A 182 4.21 9.76 21.22
N VAL A 183 3.00 9.82 20.64
CA VAL A 183 1.79 9.20 21.19
C VAL A 183 1.46 7.95 20.39
N TYR A 184 1.52 6.80 21.04
CA TYR A 184 1.20 5.52 20.42
C TYR A 184 -0.16 5.01 20.90
N PRO A 185 -0.97 4.40 20.00
CA PRO A 185 -2.13 3.65 20.43
C PRO A 185 -1.71 2.43 21.27
N PRO A 186 -2.51 2.00 22.27
CA PRO A 186 -2.18 0.87 23.13
C PRO A 186 -2.42 -0.50 22.44
N ALA A 187 -1.94 -0.64 21.22
CA ALA A 187 -2.00 -1.86 20.42
C ALA A 187 -1.02 -2.93 20.92
N ASP A 188 -1.29 -4.18 20.61
CA ASP A 188 -0.38 -5.29 20.94
C ASP A 188 0.88 -5.26 20.07
N ALA A 189 0.77 -4.78 18.82
CA ALA A 189 1.90 -4.53 17.93
C ALA A 189 1.59 -3.36 17.00
N ILE A 190 2.63 -2.58 16.63
CA ILE A 190 2.52 -1.43 15.70
C ILE A 190 3.60 -1.56 14.64
N ILE A 191 3.23 -2.04 13.47
CA ILE A 191 4.11 -2.17 12.31
C ILE A 191 3.99 -0.88 11.49
N ASN A 192 4.95 0.03 11.66
CA ASN A 192 4.98 1.31 10.97
C ASN A 192 6.43 1.80 10.84
N GLN A 193 6.90 1.99 9.61
CA GLN A 193 8.27 2.42 9.31
C GLN A 193 8.58 3.85 9.74
N LYS A 194 7.57 4.68 9.99
CA LYS A 194 7.75 6.08 10.42
C LYS A 194 7.92 6.24 11.94
N ARG A 195 7.84 5.17 12.69
CA ARG A 195 8.18 5.21 14.11
C ARG A 195 9.61 5.72 14.32
N PRO A 196 9.86 6.53 15.35
CA PRO A 196 11.19 7.06 15.66
C PRO A 196 12.26 5.99 15.90
N ASP A 197 11.86 4.83 16.43
CA ASP A 197 12.72 3.67 16.72
C ASP A 197 12.89 2.74 15.51
N SER A 198 12.31 3.09 14.35
CA SER A 198 12.43 2.28 13.14
C SER A 198 13.83 2.33 12.55
N ILE A 199 14.38 1.16 12.27
CA ILE A 199 15.63 0.98 11.52
C ILE A 199 15.37 0.63 10.05
N TYR A 200 14.12 0.68 9.61
CA TYR A 200 13.76 0.40 8.22
C TYR A 200 14.37 1.47 7.29
N PRO A 201 15.13 1.08 6.25
CA PRO A 201 15.95 2.02 5.49
C PRO A 201 15.18 3.05 4.65
N PHE A 202 13.90 2.76 4.34
CA PHE A 202 13.09 3.61 3.46
C PHE A 202 11.73 3.92 4.07
N ARG A 203 11.53 5.19 4.45
CA ARG A 203 10.36 5.60 5.24
C ARG A 203 9.10 5.84 4.43
N ASP A 204 9.20 6.01 3.12
CA ASP A 204 8.10 6.46 2.25
C ASP A 204 7.42 5.29 1.53
N ILE A 205 7.06 4.23 2.26
CA ILE A 205 6.20 3.15 1.75
C ILE A 205 4.75 3.36 2.18
N CYS A 206 3.80 2.94 1.36
CA CYS A 206 2.35 3.03 1.61
C CYS A 206 1.81 1.85 2.44
N GLY A 207 0.54 1.91 2.86
CA GLY A 207 -0.12 0.86 3.64
C GLY A 207 -0.13 -0.49 2.94
N ALA A 208 -0.36 -0.53 1.62
CA ALA A 208 -0.31 -1.77 0.84
C ALA A 208 1.10 -2.38 0.80
N MET A 209 2.15 -1.55 0.79
CA MET A 209 3.52 -2.05 0.93
C MET A 209 3.77 -2.62 2.33
N VAL A 210 3.26 -2.00 3.40
CA VAL A 210 3.36 -2.55 4.76
C VAL A 210 2.67 -3.91 4.84
N ALA A 211 1.44 -4.04 4.32
CA ALA A 211 0.72 -5.33 4.26
C ALA A 211 1.49 -6.38 3.44
N TYR A 212 2.08 -5.98 2.32
CA TYR A 212 2.93 -6.84 1.51
C TYR A 212 4.19 -7.31 2.27
N LYS A 213 4.82 -6.44 3.07
CA LYS A 213 5.95 -6.78 3.93
C LYS A 213 5.57 -7.76 5.04
N VAL A 214 4.39 -7.63 5.63
CA VAL A 214 3.83 -8.61 6.58
C VAL A 214 3.72 -9.98 5.91
N ALA A 215 3.19 -10.03 4.70
CA ALA A 215 3.08 -11.28 3.94
C ALA A 215 4.46 -11.89 3.61
N GLN A 216 5.43 -11.06 3.17
CA GLN A 216 6.79 -11.49 2.93
C GLN A 216 7.45 -12.08 4.19
N PHE A 217 7.30 -11.40 5.34
CA PHE A 217 7.88 -11.85 6.60
C PHE A 217 7.32 -13.22 7.02
N ILE A 218 6.00 -13.38 7.01
CA ILE A 218 5.35 -14.65 7.35
C ILE A 218 5.81 -15.76 6.39
N PHE A 219 5.83 -15.50 5.08
CA PHE A 219 6.21 -16.52 4.08
C PHE A 219 7.69 -16.86 4.11
N ASN A 220 8.56 -15.95 4.51
CA ASN A 220 9.98 -16.24 4.76
C ASN A 220 10.16 -17.26 5.90
N GLN A 221 9.26 -17.22 6.90
CA GLN A 221 9.30 -18.16 8.04
C GLN A 221 8.70 -19.52 7.70
N ILE A 222 7.48 -19.55 7.13
CA ILE A 222 6.74 -20.81 6.90
C ILE A 222 7.05 -21.47 5.55
N ARG A 223 7.64 -20.72 4.61
CA ARG A 223 8.06 -21.18 3.26
C ARG A 223 7.00 -22.03 2.55
N PRO A 224 5.78 -21.54 2.35
CA PRO A 224 4.72 -22.32 1.72
C PRO A 224 5.06 -22.54 0.23
N LYS A 225 4.67 -23.70 -0.32
CA LYS A 225 4.92 -24.04 -1.74
C LYS A 225 4.41 -22.97 -2.73
N GLN A 226 3.30 -22.32 -2.38
CA GLN A 226 2.66 -21.29 -3.20
C GLN A 226 3.12 -19.87 -2.83
N GLY A 227 4.02 -19.71 -1.85
CA GLY A 227 4.38 -18.41 -1.29
C GLY A 227 4.87 -17.41 -2.32
N GLN A 228 5.81 -17.82 -3.16
CA GLN A 228 6.35 -16.94 -4.20
C GLN A 228 5.28 -16.51 -5.22
N MET A 229 4.39 -17.41 -5.60
CA MET A 229 3.28 -17.11 -6.53
C MET A 229 2.30 -16.09 -5.92
N LEU A 230 1.98 -16.25 -4.64
CA LEU A 230 1.08 -15.33 -3.92
C LEU A 230 1.73 -13.96 -3.71
N LEU A 231 3.00 -13.92 -3.26
CA LEU A 231 3.75 -12.67 -3.15
C LEU A 231 3.88 -11.97 -4.51
N ASP A 232 4.10 -12.74 -5.56
CA ASP A 232 4.13 -12.21 -6.90
C ASP A 232 2.78 -11.60 -7.31
N ARG A 233 1.66 -12.26 -6.99
CA ARG A 233 0.31 -11.74 -7.20
C ARG A 233 0.06 -10.47 -6.37
N TRP A 234 0.34 -10.48 -5.07
CA TRP A 234 0.11 -9.34 -4.18
C TRP A 234 1.00 -8.14 -4.48
N SER A 235 2.14 -8.35 -5.12
CA SER A 235 2.99 -7.24 -5.58
C SER A 235 2.26 -6.27 -6.52
N GLU A 236 1.24 -6.75 -7.27
CA GLU A 236 0.42 -5.89 -8.12
C GLU A 236 -0.39 -4.89 -7.29
N LEU A 237 -1.00 -5.34 -6.20
CA LEU A 237 -1.77 -4.47 -5.29
C LEU A 237 -0.87 -3.49 -4.56
N ALA A 238 0.29 -3.96 -4.07
CA ALA A 238 1.27 -3.11 -3.40
C ALA A 238 1.74 -1.96 -4.31
N GLY A 239 1.99 -2.22 -5.59
CA GLY A 239 2.37 -1.16 -6.53
C GLY A 239 1.21 -0.25 -6.94
N ILE A 240 -0.04 -0.74 -6.96
CA ILE A 240 -1.23 0.10 -7.18
C ILE A 240 -1.41 1.06 -6.00
N GLY A 241 -1.39 0.58 -4.75
CA GLY A 241 -1.43 1.40 -3.55
C GLY A 241 -0.32 2.46 -3.58
N THR A 242 0.94 2.05 -3.83
CA THR A 242 2.10 2.96 -3.92
C THR A 242 1.89 4.14 -4.89
N VAL A 243 1.30 3.89 -6.07
CA VAL A 243 1.04 4.96 -7.05
C VAL A 243 -0.13 5.84 -6.61
N CYS A 244 -1.19 5.24 -6.09
CA CYS A 244 -2.43 5.97 -5.76
C CYS A 244 -2.28 6.81 -4.49
N ASP A 245 -1.45 6.37 -3.54
CA ASP A 245 -1.08 7.13 -2.35
C ASP A 245 0.06 8.16 -2.63
N VAL A 246 0.40 8.33 -3.90
CA VAL A 246 1.35 9.36 -4.39
C VAL A 246 2.73 9.22 -3.76
N MET A 247 3.15 8.01 -3.41
CA MET A 247 4.48 7.76 -2.85
C MET A 247 5.61 8.07 -3.84
N PRO A 248 6.76 8.56 -3.38
CA PRO A 248 7.89 8.83 -4.24
C PRO A 248 8.38 7.55 -4.94
N LEU A 249 8.45 7.57 -6.30
CA LEU A 249 8.82 6.40 -7.11
C LEU A 249 10.35 6.24 -7.19
N VAL A 250 10.96 6.06 -6.03
CA VAL A 250 12.39 5.77 -5.84
C VAL A 250 12.54 4.49 -5.00
N SER A 251 13.74 3.95 -4.88
CA SER A 251 14.04 2.78 -4.05
C SER A 251 13.06 1.62 -4.30
N GLU A 252 12.56 0.96 -3.26
CA GLU A 252 11.66 -0.18 -3.38
C GLU A 252 10.27 0.17 -3.96
N ASN A 253 9.79 1.41 -3.79
CA ASN A 253 8.57 1.86 -4.44
C ASN A 253 8.69 1.82 -5.95
N ARG A 254 9.85 2.23 -6.49
CA ARG A 254 10.10 2.14 -7.92
C ARG A 254 10.13 0.69 -8.40
N SER A 255 10.78 -0.19 -7.63
CA SER A 255 10.89 -1.60 -7.96
C SER A 255 9.51 -2.27 -8.02
N ILE A 256 8.68 -2.05 -6.99
CA ILE A 256 7.34 -2.66 -6.95
C ILE A 256 6.43 -2.12 -8.05
N VAL A 257 6.47 -0.80 -8.32
CA VAL A 257 5.65 -0.18 -9.37
C VAL A 257 6.08 -0.62 -10.78
N LYS A 258 7.39 -0.76 -11.05
CA LYS A 258 7.88 -1.35 -12.31
C LYS A 258 7.29 -2.75 -12.52
N LYS A 259 7.41 -3.60 -11.50
CA LYS A 259 6.88 -4.96 -11.53
C LYS A 259 5.36 -4.97 -11.74
N THR A 260 4.63 -4.11 -11.07
CA THR A 260 3.18 -3.96 -11.23
C THR A 260 2.79 -3.56 -12.66
N ILE A 261 3.46 -2.56 -13.24
CA ILE A 261 3.20 -2.14 -14.61
C ILE A 261 3.47 -3.27 -15.61
N GLU A 262 4.56 -4.00 -15.43
CA GLU A 262 4.89 -5.16 -16.26
C GLU A 262 3.81 -6.23 -16.19
N LYS A 263 3.32 -6.56 -14.99
CA LYS A 263 2.23 -7.52 -14.80
C LYS A 263 0.92 -7.07 -15.44
N LEU A 264 0.53 -5.81 -15.23
CA LEU A 264 -0.67 -5.25 -15.85
C LEU A 264 -0.59 -5.33 -17.39
N ARG A 265 0.58 -5.10 -17.97
CA ARG A 265 0.84 -5.22 -19.42
C ARG A 265 0.75 -6.65 -19.92
N ASN A 266 1.23 -7.62 -19.15
CA ASN A 266 1.25 -9.02 -19.50
C ASN A 266 -0.01 -9.80 -19.09
N GLY A 267 -1.03 -9.11 -18.61
CA GLY A 267 -2.28 -9.70 -18.14
C GLY A 267 -2.24 -9.96 -16.63
N SER A 268 -2.66 -8.97 -15.85
CA SER A 268 -2.74 -9.01 -14.39
C SER A 268 -3.20 -10.35 -13.81
N SER A 269 -2.69 -10.73 -12.66
CA SER A 269 -3.16 -11.88 -11.87
C SER A 269 -4.59 -11.71 -11.35
N TYR A 270 -5.07 -10.47 -11.32
CA TYR A 270 -6.43 -10.13 -10.89
C TYR A 270 -7.37 -9.99 -12.07
N ILE A 271 -8.37 -10.88 -12.17
CA ILE A 271 -9.38 -10.83 -13.23
C ILE A 271 -10.10 -9.48 -13.21
N GLY A 272 -10.41 -8.95 -12.02
CA GLY A 272 -11.05 -7.66 -11.87
C GLY A 272 -10.26 -6.51 -12.50
N LEU A 273 -8.94 -6.46 -12.30
CA LEU A 273 -8.10 -5.43 -12.93
C LEU A 273 -8.06 -5.56 -14.46
N ARG A 274 -8.02 -6.79 -14.98
CA ARG A 274 -8.12 -7.04 -16.44
C ARG A 274 -9.43 -6.50 -16.99
N GLN A 275 -10.55 -6.78 -16.30
CA GLN A 275 -11.86 -6.29 -16.72
C GLN A 275 -11.99 -4.77 -16.58
N LEU A 276 -11.42 -4.17 -15.54
CA LEU A 276 -11.40 -2.73 -15.36
C LEU A 276 -10.66 -2.03 -16.50
N LEU A 277 -9.48 -2.50 -16.87
CA LEU A 277 -8.74 -1.97 -18.04
C LEU A 277 -9.55 -2.12 -19.33
N LYS A 278 -10.18 -3.29 -19.55
CA LYS A 278 -11.02 -3.55 -20.73
C LYS A 278 -12.21 -2.58 -20.83
N VAL A 279 -12.98 -2.40 -19.76
CA VAL A 279 -14.14 -1.50 -19.77
C VAL A 279 -13.74 -0.03 -19.88
N GLN A 280 -12.53 0.32 -19.46
CA GLN A 280 -11.95 1.66 -19.65
C GLN A 280 -11.33 1.86 -21.06
N ASN A 281 -11.41 0.86 -21.93
CA ASN A 281 -10.80 0.85 -23.27
C ASN A 281 -9.28 1.09 -23.24
N ILE A 282 -8.61 0.59 -22.20
CA ILE A 282 -7.15 0.66 -22.07
C ILE A 282 -6.55 -0.66 -22.55
N SER A 283 -5.72 -0.57 -23.54
CA SER A 283 -4.90 -1.68 -24.02
C SER A 283 -3.81 -2.00 -22.99
N PRO A 284 -3.67 -3.26 -22.55
CA PRO A 284 -2.74 -3.62 -21.47
C PRO A 284 -1.32 -3.11 -21.70
N GLU A 285 -0.80 -3.20 -22.92
CA GLU A 285 0.56 -2.77 -23.28
C GLU A 285 0.80 -1.26 -23.11
N LYS A 286 -0.26 -0.45 -23.06
CA LYS A 286 -0.21 1.00 -22.82
C LYS A 286 -0.27 1.37 -21.34
N THR A 287 -0.41 0.38 -20.46
CA THR A 287 -0.49 0.63 -19.02
C THR A 287 0.80 1.26 -18.49
N SER A 288 0.65 2.26 -17.65
CA SER A 288 1.73 3.01 -17.01
C SER A 288 1.32 3.45 -15.61
N SER A 289 2.22 4.10 -14.87
CA SER A 289 1.86 4.72 -13.58
C SER A 289 0.73 5.75 -13.74
N TYR A 290 0.66 6.44 -14.88
CA TYR A 290 -0.47 7.33 -15.19
C TYR A 290 -1.80 6.57 -15.24
N THR A 291 -1.84 5.41 -15.90
CA THR A 291 -3.04 4.56 -15.94
C THR A 291 -3.47 4.12 -14.54
N ILE A 292 -2.51 3.76 -13.68
CA ILE A 292 -2.80 3.39 -12.30
C ILE A 292 -3.39 4.57 -11.54
N GLY A 293 -2.71 5.72 -11.52
CA GLY A 293 -3.10 6.89 -10.72
C GLY A 293 -4.34 7.63 -11.24
N TYR A 294 -4.58 7.62 -12.57
CA TYR A 294 -5.63 8.43 -13.18
C TYR A 294 -6.76 7.63 -13.82
N THR A 295 -6.72 6.30 -13.78
CA THR A 295 -7.81 5.46 -14.26
C THR A 295 -8.20 4.40 -13.24
N ILE A 296 -7.27 3.52 -12.83
CA ILE A 296 -7.58 2.46 -11.86
C ILE A 296 -7.92 3.07 -10.50
N GLY A 297 -7.07 3.95 -10.00
CA GLY A 297 -7.25 4.59 -8.69
C GLY A 297 -8.58 5.33 -8.56
N PRO A 298 -8.92 6.27 -9.46
CA PRO A 298 -10.20 6.96 -9.42
C PRO A 298 -11.41 6.04 -9.42
N CYS A 299 -11.41 4.95 -10.20
CA CYS A 299 -12.51 3.98 -10.20
C CYS A 299 -12.70 3.28 -8.84
N ILE A 300 -11.59 2.92 -8.17
CA ILE A 300 -11.64 2.32 -6.82
C ILE A 300 -12.10 3.35 -5.80
N ASN A 301 -11.52 4.56 -5.80
CA ASN A 301 -11.87 5.64 -4.88
C ASN A 301 -13.33 6.12 -5.02
N ALA A 302 -13.89 6.04 -6.22
CA ALA A 302 -15.28 6.40 -6.45
C ALA A 302 -16.25 5.51 -5.66
N CYS A 303 -15.86 4.26 -5.36
CA CYS A 303 -16.67 3.31 -4.61
C CYS A 303 -17.04 3.86 -3.22
N SER A 304 -16.05 4.24 -2.44
CA SER A 304 -16.28 4.79 -1.09
C SER A 304 -16.99 6.14 -1.11
N ARG A 305 -16.70 6.98 -2.12
CA ARG A 305 -17.30 8.32 -2.26
C ARG A 305 -18.77 8.29 -2.64
N MET A 306 -19.19 7.30 -3.44
CA MET A 306 -20.55 7.23 -3.98
C MET A 306 -21.46 6.26 -3.23
N TYR A 307 -20.89 5.24 -2.62
CA TYR A 307 -21.63 4.17 -1.93
C TYR A 307 -21.37 4.11 -0.41
N GLY A 308 -20.49 4.94 0.13
CA GLY A 308 -20.12 4.95 1.54
C GLY A 308 -19.40 3.68 2.03
N ASN A 309 -19.00 2.77 1.12
CA ASN A 309 -18.30 1.54 1.47
C ASN A 309 -17.31 1.12 0.37
N VAL A 310 -16.46 0.16 0.66
CA VAL A 310 -15.42 -0.34 -0.25
C VAL A 310 -15.75 -1.69 -0.89
N ASP A 311 -16.91 -2.25 -0.61
CA ASP A 311 -17.29 -3.62 -0.96
C ASP A 311 -17.15 -3.91 -2.44
N LEU A 312 -17.62 -2.99 -3.28
CA LEU A 312 -17.57 -3.18 -4.73
C LEU A 312 -16.14 -3.23 -5.26
N ALA A 313 -15.24 -2.41 -4.69
CA ALA A 313 -13.83 -2.40 -5.05
C ALA A 313 -13.11 -3.66 -4.57
N MET A 314 -13.35 -4.08 -3.32
CA MET A 314 -12.78 -5.32 -2.79
C MET A 314 -13.31 -6.55 -3.50
N ASN A 315 -14.60 -6.56 -3.86
CA ASN A 315 -15.20 -7.65 -4.65
C ASN A 315 -14.58 -7.71 -6.05
N LEU A 316 -14.30 -6.57 -6.71
CA LEU A 316 -13.58 -6.55 -7.98
C LEU A 316 -12.22 -7.26 -7.87
N LEU A 317 -11.44 -6.95 -6.84
CA LEU A 317 -10.10 -7.52 -6.63
C LEU A 317 -10.14 -8.99 -6.22
N SER A 318 -11.21 -9.44 -5.56
CA SER A 318 -11.37 -10.83 -5.10
C SER A 318 -12.07 -11.74 -6.08
N GLU A 319 -12.75 -11.20 -7.12
CA GLU A 319 -13.58 -11.97 -8.03
C GLU A 319 -12.75 -12.89 -8.95
N LYS A 320 -13.19 -14.13 -9.06
CA LYS A 320 -12.55 -15.17 -9.88
C LYS A 320 -13.35 -15.51 -11.16
N ASP A 321 -14.63 -15.13 -11.20
CA ASP A 321 -15.47 -15.30 -12.37
C ASP A 321 -15.34 -14.10 -13.31
N PHE A 322 -15.05 -14.38 -14.57
CA PHE A 322 -14.78 -13.35 -15.58
C PHE A 322 -15.99 -12.45 -15.87
N LEU A 323 -17.19 -13.04 -15.97
CA LEU A 323 -18.41 -12.29 -16.27
C LEU A 323 -18.88 -11.44 -15.08
N LYS A 324 -18.73 -11.96 -13.87
CA LYS A 324 -19.02 -11.19 -12.66
C LYS A 324 -18.05 -10.01 -12.50
N ALA A 325 -16.76 -10.24 -12.70
CA ALA A 325 -15.74 -9.19 -12.66
C ALA A 325 -16.01 -8.09 -13.70
N GLU A 326 -16.45 -8.46 -14.91
CA GLU A 326 -16.82 -7.48 -15.94
C GLU A 326 -18.02 -6.60 -15.50
N LYS A 327 -19.06 -7.21 -14.92
CA LYS A 327 -20.21 -6.46 -14.38
C LYS A 327 -19.82 -5.50 -13.28
N ILE A 328 -18.94 -5.94 -12.35
CA ILE A 328 -18.41 -5.10 -11.27
C ILE A 328 -17.61 -3.94 -11.87
N ALA A 329 -16.71 -4.22 -12.82
CA ALA A 329 -15.91 -3.20 -13.48
C ALA A 329 -16.75 -2.18 -14.25
N GLN A 330 -17.82 -2.61 -14.92
CA GLN A 330 -18.79 -1.72 -15.59
C GLN A 330 -19.48 -0.80 -14.58
N LYS A 331 -19.88 -1.34 -13.43
CA LYS A 331 -20.51 -0.56 -12.36
C LYS A 331 -19.55 0.48 -11.80
N LEU A 332 -18.29 0.11 -11.53
CA LEU A 332 -17.26 1.05 -11.07
C LEU A 332 -16.91 2.14 -12.10
N LYS A 333 -16.98 1.83 -13.39
CA LYS A 333 -16.78 2.84 -14.44
C LYS A 333 -17.92 3.86 -14.51
N ALA A 334 -19.14 3.43 -14.22
CA ALA A 334 -20.33 4.27 -14.27
C ALA A 334 -20.49 5.18 -13.03
N THR A 335 -19.74 4.90 -11.96
CA THR A 335 -19.65 5.69 -10.73
C THR A 335 -18.73 6.88 -10.92
#